data_d50fcbcb5f97f865fc3cce7544bdf668
#
_entry.id   d50fcbcb5f97f865fc3cce7544bdf668
#
_cell.length_a   1.000
_cell.length_b   1.000
_cell.length_c   1.000
_cell.angle_alpha   90.00
_cell.angle_beta   90.00
_cell.angle_gamma   90.00
#
_symmetry.space_group_name_H-M   'P 1'
#
loop_
_entity.id
_entity.type
_entity.pdbx_description
1 polymer ?
#
loop_
_entity_poly.entity_id
_entity_poly.type
_entity_poly.pdbx_seq_one_letter_code
_entity_poly.pdbx_strand_id
1 'polypeptide(L)'
;HAFFKALLFLGAGSVIHSMHHAYHATHSHDDAQDMRNMGGLAKYMPVTAVLMGIATLAIAGIPPFAGFFSKDEILAFAFGRGAQQPAFYLFWGMGALAALLTAFYMARLMAMTFFGANRTGEAERQHLHEAPWIMTGPLLVLGLLSLAGGWLNLPAFFPALGAPHGVLHHWLEPVLEAGNRVAESVGLLPVLPHGATEAFLVGGAILTAVVGLALGWVVTRRAALVPAHDAAPDTGLWKVLYHKYYVDELYDWGIVRPLVAFSRVVLWKKVDQGVIDGGGVNGAAGLSRALGAGGRGWTSVPGASLRPARCSASAWCGTSSRTAPSRSSTGRRG
;
A
#
# COMPACT_ATOMS: atom_id res chain seq x y z
N HIS A 1 4.76 -2.68 14.98
CA HIS A 1 4.31 -1.96 13.79
C HIS A 1 4.04 -2.90 12.60
N ALA A 2 4.91 -3.90 12.37
CA ALA A 2 4.74 -4.84 11.27
C ALA A 2 3.39 -5.57 11.29
N PHE A 3 2.94 -6.05 12.45
CA PHE A 3 1.72 -6.85 12.58
C PHE A 3 0.46 -6.08 12.20
N PHE A 4 0.19 -4.97 12.89
CA PHE A 4 -1.04 -4.22 12.64
C PHE A 4 -1.01 -3.46 11.30
N LYS A 5 0.17 -3.08 10.79
CA LYS A 5 0.27 -2.46 9.48
C LYS A 5 -0.02 -3.48 8.37
N ALA A 6 0.58 -4.67 8.43
CA ALA A 6 0.25 -5.74 7.49
C ALA A 6 -1.24 -6.12 7.58
N LEU A 7 -1.81 -6.19 8.79
CA LEU A 7 -3.24 -6.44 9.00
C LEU A 7 -4.13 -5.39 8.33
N LEU A 8 -3.78 -4.10 8.42
CA LEU A 8 -4.53 -3.03 7.75
C LEU A 8 -4.49 -3.14 6.23
N PHE A 9 -3.30 -3.40 5.67
CA PHE A 9 -3.16 -3.49 4.22
C PHE A 9 -3.83 -4.74 3.64
N LEU A 10 -3.64 -5.89 4.26
CA LEU A 10 -4.30 -7.14 3.82
C LEU A 10 -5.81 -7.09 4.07
N GLY A 11 -6.24 -6.46 5.17
CA GLY A 11 -7.66 -6.23 5.45
C GLY A 11 -8.32 -5.30 4.44
N ALA A 12 -7.62 -4.24 4.02
CA ALA A 12 -8.09 -3.40 2.91
C ALA A 12 -8.21 -4.21 1.61
N GLY A 13 -7.25 -5.10 1.31
CA GLY A 13 -7.33 -6.02 0.18
C GLY A 13 -8.56 -6.94 0.25
N SER A 14 -8.91 -7.43 1.44
CA SER A 14 -10.13 -8.22 1.67
C SER A 14 -11.40 -7.43 1.36
N VAL A 15 -11.48 -6.15 1.78
CA VAL A 15 -12.60 -5.27 1.46
C VAL A 15 -12.70 -5.00 -0.04
N ILE A 16 -11.59 -4.65 -0.68
CA ILE A 16 -11.54 -4.39 -2.13
C ILE A 16 -11.94 -5.62 -2.92
N HIS A 17 -11.52 -6.82 -2.50
CA HIS A 17 -11.89 -8.08 -3.14
C HIS A 17 -13.41 -8.28 -3.14
N SER A 18 -14.08 -8.09 -2.00
CA SER A 18 -15.53 -8.21 -1.89
C SER A 18 -16.27 -7.16 -2.72
N MET A 19 -15.82 -5.89 -2.66
CA MET A 19 -16.39 -4.79 -3.44
C MET A 19 -16.24 -5.03 -4.95
N HIS A 20 -15.04 -5.42 -5.39
CA HIS A 20 -14.76 -5.73 -6.80
C HIS A 20 -15.61 -6.89 -7.30
N HIS A 21 -15.78 -7.93 -6.48
CA HIS A 21 -16.66 -9.06 -6.83
C HIS A 21 -18.12 -8.60 -7.01
N ALA A 22 -18.61 -7.74 -6.11
CA ALA A 22 -19.99 -7.22 -6.21
C ALA A 22 -20.16 -6.36 -7.47
N TYR A 23 -19.26 -5.44 -7.77
CA TYR A 23 -19.31 -4.61 -8.97
C TYR A 23 -19.15 -5.40 -10.27
N HIS A 24 -18.29 -6.40 -10.27
CA HIS A 24 -18.15 -7.29 -11.44
C HIS A 24 -19.43 -8.09 -11.73
N ALA A 25 -20.11 -8.58 -10.67
CA ALA A 25 -21.35 -9.34 -10.82
C ALA A 25 -22.51 -8.49 -11.38
N THR A 26 -22.53 -7.18 -11.09
CA THR A 26 -23.57 -6.25 -11.55
C THR A 26 -23.15 -5.43 -12.78
N HIS A 27 -21.92 -5.65 -13.30
CA HIS A 27 -21.35 -4.84 -14.38
C HIS A 27 -21.28 -3.34 -14.05
N SER A 28 -21.18 -2.97 -12.77
CA SER A 28 -20.92 -1.60 -12.35
C SER A 28 -19.49 -1.18 -12.66
N HIS A 29 -19.29 0.06 -13.00
CA HIS A 29 -17.99 0.68 -13.27
C HIS A 29 -17.47 1.51 -12.09
N ASP A 30 -18.12 1.42 -10.92
CA ASP A 30 -17.71 2.14 -9.73
C ASP A 30 -16.38 1.63 -9.19
N ASP A 31 -15.61 2.55 -8.59
CA ASP A 31 -14.31 2.19 -8.02
C ASP A 31 -14.47 1.43 -6.69
N ALA A 32 -14.00 0.19 -6.67
CA ALA A 32 -14.00 -0.67 -5.49
C ALA A 32 -13.06 -0.18 -4.37
N GLN A 33 -12.17 0.75 -4.65
CA GLN A 33 -11.24 1.32 -3.67
C GLN A 33 -11.78 2.59 -3.01
N ASP A 34 -12.83 3.21 -3.58
CA ASP A 34 -13.38 4.45 -3.07
C ASP A 34 -14.29 4.21 -1.86
N MET A 35 -13.84 4.66 -0.69
CA MET A 35 -14.61 4.58 0.56
C MET A 35 -15.96 5.31 0.51
N ARG A 36 -16.17 6.23 -0.43
CA ARG A 36 -17.44 6.94 -0.62
C ARG A 36 -18.53 5.99 -1.10
N ASN A 37 -18.15 4.93 -1.81
CA ASN A 37 -19.03 3.86 -2.29
C ASN A 37 -19.28 2.77 -1.26
N MET A 38 -18.55 2.76 -0.12
CA MET A 38 -18.67 1.77 0.93
C MET A 38 -19.69 2.19 2.00
N GLY A 39 -19.76 1.46 3.07
CA GLY A 39 -20.58 1.73 4.25
C GLY A 39 -21.35 0.51 4.71
N GLY A 40 -21.51 0.34 6.01
CA GLY A 40 -22.25 -0.77 6.60
C GLY A 40 -21.70 -2.16 6.27
N LEU A 41 -20.45 -2.26 5.81
CA LEU A 41 -19.85 -3.54 5.38
C LEU A 41 -19.62 -4.52 6.53
N ALA A 42 -19.65 -4.07 7.79
CA ALA A 42 -19.51 -4.95 8.95
C ALA A 42 -20.57 -6.07 8.99
N LYS A 43 -21.73 -5.87 8.39
CA LYS A 43 -22.80 -6.88 8.31
C LYS A 43 -22.46 -8.02 7.33
N TYR A 44 -21.70 -7.72 6.30
CA TYR A 44 -21.35 -8.64 5.23
C TYR A 44 -19.97 -9.25 5.42
N MET A 45 -19.08 -8.52 6.12
CA MET A 45 -17.70 -8.89 6.35
C MET A 45 -17.33 -8.75 7.85
N PRO A 46 -17.98 -9.50 8.75
CA PRO A 46 -17.80 -9.32 10.20
C PRO A 46 -16.37 -9.66 10.65
N VAL A 47 -15.74 -10.70 10.10
CA VAL A 47 -14.38 -11.11 10.47
C VAL A 47 -13.38 -10.02 10.06
N THR A 48 -13.43 -9.58 8.82
CA THR A 48 -12.58 -8.48 8.33
C THR A 48 -12.82 -7.19 9.14
N ALA A 49 -14.08 -6.86 9.47
CA ALA A 49 -14.41 -5.66 10.25
C ALA A 49 -13.80 -5.68 11.66
N VAL A 50 -13.90 -6.81 12.37
CA VAL A 50 -13.31 -6.97 13.70
C VAL A 50 -11.80 -6.88 13.65
N LEU A 51 -11.15 -7.56 12.69
CA LEU A 51 -9.70 -7.55 12.54
C LEU A 51 -9.16 -6.17 12.17
N MET A 52 -9.85 -5.44 11.30
CA MET A 52 -9.54 -4.04 10.98
C MET A 52 -9.77 -3.12 12.19
N GLY A 53 -10.76 -3.41 13.03
CA GLY A 53 -10.98 -2.74 14.31
C GLY A 53 -9.82 -2.93 15.28
N ILE A 54 -9.36 -4.17 15.45
CA ILE A 54 -8.17 -4.50 16.25
C ILE A 54 -6.93 -3.72 15.74
N ALA A 55 -6.70 -3.73 14.43
CA ALA A 55 -5.60 -3.01 13.83
C ALA A 55 -5.72 -1.49 14.01
N THR A 56 -6.94 -0.96 13.93
CA THR A 56 -7.24 0.46 14.19
C THR A 56 -6.91 0.87 15.61
N LEU A 57 -7.29 0.08 16.60
CA LEU A 57 -6.96 0.33 18.00
C LEU A 57 -5.46 0.20 18.26
N ALA A 58 -4.82 -0.78 17.62
CA ALA A 58 -3.37 -0.96 17.71
C ALA A 58 -2.62 0.25 17.14
N ILE A 59 -2.93 0.71 15.92
CA ILE A 59 -2.24 1.86 15.32
C ILE A 59 -2.58 3.18 16.01
N ALA A 60 -3.77 3.32 16.59
CA ALA A 60 -4.14 4.47 17.41
C ALA A 60 -3.30 4.56 18.70
N GLY A 61 -2.79 3.43 19.19
CA GLY A 61 -2.01 3.36 20.43
C GLY A 61 -2.90 3.23 21.67
N ILE A 62 -3.99 2.46 21.59
CA ILE A 62 -4.84 2.14 22.73
C ILE A 62 -4.27 0.91 23.46
N PRO A 63 -4.16 0.92 24.81
CA PRO A 63 -3.85 -0.29 25.56
C PRO A 63 -4.98 -1.33 25.42
N PRO A 64 -4.72 -2.61 25.36
CA PRO A 64 -3.44 -3.33 25.51
C PRO A 64 -2.77 -3.71 24.18
N PHE A 65 -3.10 -3.04 23.08
CA PHE A 65 -2.63 -3.39 21.75
C PHE A 65 -1.16 -3.06 21.54
N ALA A 66 -0.49 -3.79 20.63
CA ALA A 66 0.94 -3.71 20.37
C ALA A 66 1.45 -2.30 20.01
N GLY A 67 0.66 -1.49 19.34
CA GLY A 67 1.03 -0.13 18.93
C GLY A 67 1.15 0.87 20.08
N PHE A 68 0.48 0.63 21.22
CA PHE A 68 0.61 1.44 22.41
C PHE A 68 2.05 1.39 22.94
N PHE A 69 2.57 0.20 23.19
CA PHE A 69 3.90 0.01 23.77
C PHE A 69 5.01 0.65 22.96
N SER A 70 4.99 0.49 21.63
CA SER A 70 6.03 1.04 20.75
C SER A 70 5.92 2.56 20.56
N LYS A 71 4.70 3.08 20.42
CA LYS A 71 4.48 4.51 20.18
C LYS A 71 4.78 5.34 21.41
N ASP A 72 4.34 4.88 22.57
CA ASP A 72 4.56 5.55 23.85
C ASP A 72 6.05 5.63 24.17
N GLU A 73 6.79 4.54 23.97
CA GLU A 73 8.23 4.49 24.18
C GLU A 73 8.98 5.50 23.27
N ILE A 74 8.65 5.56 21.98
CA ILE A 74 9.25 6.53 21.05
C ILE A 74 9.00 7.98 21.51
N LEU A 75 7.77 8.29 21.91
CA LEU A 75 7.41 9.64 22.40
C LEU A 75 8.09 9.95 23.74
N ALA A 76 8.19 8.99 24.65
CA ALA A 76 8.88 9.16 25.93
C ALA A 76 10.38 9.44 25.73
N PHE A 77 11.04 8.72 24.81
CA PHE A 77 12.44 9.00 24.45
C PHE A 77 12.64 10.40 23.82
N ALA A 78 11.73 10.81 22.92
CA ALA A 78 11.78 12.15 22.34
C ALA A 78 11.60 13.24 23.41
N PHE A 79 10.68 13.06 24.34
CA PHE A 79 10.45 13.97 25.44
C PHE A 79 11.66 14.04 26.40
N GLY A 80 12.18 12.87 26.83
CA GLY A 80 13.35 12.77 27.72
C GLY A 80 14.59 13.44 27.11
N ARG A 81 14.79 13.30 25.79
CA ARG A 81 15.85 13.99 25.08
C ARG A 81 15.65 15.52 25.04
N GLY A 82 14.42 15.99 25.07
CA GLY A 82 14.06 17.41 25.13
C GLY A 82 14.67 18.15 26.33
N ALA A 83 14.86 17.46 27.46
CA ALA A 83 15.52 18.03 28.64
C ALA A 83 16.98 18.40 28.36
N GLN A 84 17.68 17.71 27.48
CA GLN A 84 19.06 17.96 27.10
C GLN A 84 19.16 18.88 25.86
N GLN A 85 18.24 18.74 24.92
CA GLN A 85 18.18 19.53 23.68
C GLN A 85 16.72 19.97 23.42
N PRO A 86 16.35 21.23 23.66
CA PRO A 86 14.97 21.72 23.57
C PRO A 86 14.28 21.50 22.21
N ALA A 87 15.04 21.37 21.12
CA ALA A 87 14.50 21.05 19.80
C ALA A 87 13.74 19.72 19.77
N PHE A 88 14.06 18.76 20.65
CA PHE A 88 13.36 17.49 20.74
C PHE A 88 11.93 17.59 21.27
N TYR A 89 11.59 18.66 22.01
CA TYR A 89 10.19 18.94 22.35
C TYR A 89 9.34 19.25 21.12
N LEU A 90 9.93 19.86 20.08
CA LEU A 90 9.24 20.05 18.80
C LEU A 90 8.97 18.70 18.13
N PHE A 91 9.95 17.78 18.10
CA PHE A 91 9.75 16.45 17.54
C PHE A 91 8.72 15.64 18.34
N TRP A 92 8.74 15.75 19.67
CA TRP A 92 7.72 15.16 20.52
C TRP A 92 6.32 15.71 20.20
N GLY A 93 6.19 17.04 20.09
CA GLY A 93 4.91 17.68 19.73
C GLY A 93 4.41 17.29 18.35
N MET A 94 5.29 17.22 17.36
CA MET A 94 4.95 16.70 16.02
C MET A 94 4.52 15.25 16.07
N GLY A 95 5.19 14.40 16.85
CA GLY A 95 4.83 12.99 17.06
C GLY A 95 3.47 12.83 17.74
N ALA A 96 3.18 13.64 18.76
CA ALA A 96 1.87 13.67 19.45
C ALA A 96 0.75 14.12 18.50
N LEU A 97 0.98 15.15 17.69
CA LEU A 97 0.04 15.60 16.66
C LEU A 97 -0.19 14.50 15.61
N ALA A 98 0.88 13.86 15.15
CA ALA A 98 0.77 12.74 14.20
C ALA A 98 -0.02 11.56 14.80
N ALA A 99 0.13 11.29 16.11
CA ALA A 99 -0.66 10.29 16.80
C ALA A 99 -2.15 10.64 16.83
N LEU A 100 -2.50 11.89 17.13
CA LEU A 100 -3.87 12.39 17.10
C LEU A 100 -4.50 12.26 15.71
N LEU A 101 -3.79 12.72 14.68
CA LEU A 101 -4.26 12.65 13.30
C LEU A 101 -4.38 11.20 12.81
N THR A 102 -3.49 10.31 13.28
CA THR A 102 -3.56 8.87 12.97
C THR A 102 -4.83 8.25 13.54
N ALA A 103 -5.13 8.49 14.80
CA ALA A 103 -6.36 8.03 15.43
C ALA A 103 -7.60 8.59 14.71
N PHE A 104 -7.57 9.86 14.35
CA PHE A 104 -8.65 10.53 13.63
C PHE A 104 -8.93 9.88 12.27
N TYR A 105 -7.92 9.72 11.40
CA TYR A 105 -8.17 9.18 10.06
C TYR A 105 -8.54 7.69 10.10
N MET A 106 -8.03 6.93 11.08
CA MET A 106 -8.40 5.53 11.25
C MET A 106 -9.84 5.34 11.70
N ALA A 107 -10.31 6.20 12.62
CA ALA A 107 -11.73 6.21 13.00
C ALA A 107 -12.62 6.57 11.81
N ARG A 108 -12.20 7.54 11.00
CA ARG A 108 -12.89 7.91 9.76
C ARG A 108 -12.96 6.74 8.78
N LEU A 109 -11.84 6.04 8.56
CA LEU A 109 -11.79 4.85 7.69
C LEU A 109 -12.81 3.81 8.16
N MET A 110 -12.79 3.46 9.44
CA MET A 110 -13.72 2.49 10.01
C MET A 110 -15.17 2.93 9.89
N ALA A 111 -15.46 4.21 10.17
CA ALA A 111 -16.81 4.74 10.10
C ALA A 111 -17.37 4.77 8.66
N MET A 112 -16.52 5.09 7.68
CA MET A 112 -16.94 5.16 6.26
C MET A 112 -17.07 3.78 5.61
N THR A 113 -16.23 2.83 5.99
CA THR A 113 -16.19 1.51 5.35
C THR A 113 -17.16 0.53 6.01
N PHE A 114 -17.09 0.38 7.32
CA PHE A 114 -17.77 -0.70 8.03
C PHE A 114 -19.08 -0.27 8.70
N PHE A 115 -19.24 1.01 8.96
CA PHE A 115 -20.41 1.53 9.68
C PHE A 115 -21.24 2.49 8.81
N GLY A 116 -22.40 2.89 9.34
CA GLY A 116 -23.30 3.79 8.63
C GLY A 116 -24.17 3.11 7.57
N ALA A 117 -24.79 3.92 6.73
CA ALA A 117 -25.61 3.45 5.63
C ALA A 117 -24.74 2.84 4.52
N ASN A 118 -25.17 1.73 3.95
CA ASN A 118 -24.51 1.12 2.80
C ASN A 118 -24.75 1.96 1.54
N ARG A 119 -23.66 2.29 0.84
CA ARG A 119 -23.65 3.11 -0.38
C ARG A 119 -23.19 2.35 -1.62
N THR A 120 -23.00 1.03 -1.51
CA THR A 120 -22.52 0.18 -2.60
C THR A 120 -23.52 0.06 -3.76
N GLY A 121 -24.81 0.20 -3.47
CA GLY A 121 -25.91 -0.06 -4.42
C GLY A 121 -26.78 -1.22 -3.94
N GLU A 122 -28.04 -1.25 -4.38
CA GLU A 122 -28.96 -2.32 -3.94
C GLU A 122 -28.70 -3.65 -4.61
N ALA A 123 -28.34 -3.65 -5.88
CA ALA A 123 -27.98 -4.85 -6.63
C ALA A 123 -26.65 -5.43 -6.15
N GLU A 124 -25.64 -4.58 -5.98
CA GLU A 124 -24.30 -4.96 -5.54
C GLU A 124 -24.28 -5.53 -4.12
N ARG A 125 -25.16 -5.01 -3.26
CA ARG A 125 -25.28 -5.43 -1.86
C ARG A 125 -25.57 -6.91 -1.69
N GLN A 126 -26.24 -7.55 -2.65
CA GLN A 126 -26.56 -8.96 -2.62
C GLN A 126 -25.33 -9.84 -2.89
N HIS A 127 -24.31 -9.30 -3.51
CA HIS A 127 -23.08 -9.99 -3.86
C HIS A 127 -21.93 -9.73 -2.87
N LEU A 128 -22.17 -8.88 -1.84
CA LEU A 128 -21.19 -8.66 -0.78
C LEU A 128 -21.08 -9.89 0.13
N HIS A 129 -19.87 -10.35 0.37
CA HIS A 129 -19.59 -11.49 1.24
C HIS A 129 -18.21 -11.36 1.90
N GLU A 130 -17.98 -12.12 2.96
CA GLU A 130 -16.67 -12.22 3.58
C GLU A 130 -15.64 -12.80 2.61
N ALA A 131 -14.39 -12.34 2.70
CA ALA A 131 -13.31 -12.88 1.90
C ALA A 131 -13.05 -14.36 2.23
N PRO A 132 -12.57 -15.17 1.27
CA PRO A 132 -12.30 -16.58 1.48
C PRO A 132 -11.27 -16.83 2.59
N TRP A 133 -11.32 -18.01 3.21
CA TRP A 133 -10.44 -18.38 4.32
C TRP A 133 -8.95 -18.22 4.02
N ILE A 134 -8.56 -18.43 2.79
CA ILE A 134 -7.16 -18.24 2.36
C ILE A 134 -6.67 -16.80 2.54
N MET A 135 -7.58 -15.82 2.53
CA MET A 135 -7.29 -14.41 2.83
C MET A 135 -7.49 -14.09 4.31
N THR A 136 -8.58 -14.57 4.92
CA THR A 136 -8.92 -14.24 6.31
C THR A 136 -8.05 -14.98 7.34
N GLY A 137 -7.52 -16.16 7.00
CA GLY A 137 -6.62 -16.93 7.87
C GLY A 137 -5.37 -16.14 8.29
N PRO A 138 -4.56 -15.63 7.36
CA PRO A 138 -3.43 -14.76 7.68
C PRO A 138 -3.83 -13.51 8.47
N LEU A 139 -5.01 -12.92 8.20
CA LEU A 139 -5.51 -11.77 8.94
C LEU A 139 -5.76 -12.10 10.42
N LEU A 140 -6.28 -13.29 10.72
CA LEU A 140 -6.48 -13.75 12.10
C LEU A 140 -5.16 -13.86 12.86
N VAL A 141 -4.14 -14.45 12.24
CA VAL A 141 -2.80 -14.55 12.85
C VAL A 141 -2.24 -13.16 13.14
N LEU A 142 -2.31 -12.25 12.18
CA LEU A 142 -1.86 -10.87 12.35
C LEU A 142 -2.68 -10.11 13.39
N GLY A 143 -3.99 -10.39 13.49
CA GLY A 143 -4.86 -9.83 14.51
C GLY A 143 -4.44 -10.25 15.92
N LEU A 144 -4.18 -11.53 16.13
CA LEU A 144 -3.65 -12.06 17.39
C LEU A 144 -2.29 -11.45 17.76
N LEU A 145 -1.38 -11.34 16.78
CA LEU A 145 -0.08 -10.71 17.00
C LEU A 145 -0.19 -9.20 17.24
N SER A 146 -1.18 -8.52 16.67
CA SER A 146 -1.46 -7.11 16.93
C SER A 146 -2.02 -6.87 18.34
N LEU A 147 -2.72 -7.87 18.90
CA LEU A 147 -3.21 -7.84 20.27
C LEU A 147 -2.10 -8.20 21.27
N ALA A 148 -1.38 -9.30 21.03
CA ALA A 148 -0.46 -9.89 21.99
C ALA A 148 1.01 -9.49 21.79
N GLY A 149 1.41 -9.06 20.60
CA GLY A 149 2.82 -8.83 20.25
C GLY A 149 3.52 -7.74 21.08
N GLY A 150 2.76 -6.76 21.60
CA GLY A 150 3.31 -5.73 22.49
C GLY A 150 3.68 -6.23 23.88
N TRP A 151 3.08 -7.33 24.32
CA TRP A 151 3.32 -7.90 25.64
C TRP A 151 4.71 -8.54 25.76
N LEU A 152 5.38 -8.79 24.64
CA LEU A 152 6.78 -9.26 24.61
C LEU A 152 7.77 -8.18 25.10
N ASN A 153 7.37 -6.93 25.14
CA ASN A 153 8.21 -5.80 25.57
C ASN A 153 7.43 -4.91 26.53
N LEU A 154 6.90 -5.48 27.61
CA LEU A 154 6.23 -4.71 28.65
C LEU A 154 7.21 -3.73 29.29
N PRO A 155 6.89 -2.42 29.33
CA PRO A 155 7.65 -1.45 30.09
C PRO A 155 7.67 -1.83 31.58
N ALA A 156 8.75 -1.48 32.27
CA ALA A 156 8.90 -1.71 33.72
C ALA A 156 7.75 -1.12 34.57
N PHE A 157 6.95 -0.25 33.98
CA PHE A 157 5.78 0.39 34.56
C PHE A 157 4.58 -0.58 34.83
N PHE A 158 4.53 -1.75 34.18
CA PHE A 158 3.47 -2.74 34.39
C PHE A 158 3.93 -3.97 35.20
N PRO A 159 4.47 -3.82 36.40
CA PRO A 159 4.94 -4.96 37.20
C PRO A 159 3.82 -5.92 37.62
N ALA A 160 2.56 -5.47 37.62
CA ALA A 160 1.41 -6.23 38.09
C ALA A 160 1.03 -7.42 37.20
N LEU A 161 1.51 -7.50 35.95
CA LEU A 161 1.15 -8.54 34.99
C LEU A 161 2.12 -9.72 34.94
N GLY A 162 3.20 -9.72 35.74
CA GLY A 162 4.14 -10.84 35.85
C GLY A 162 4.84 -11.27 34.56
N ALA A 163 4.73 -10.48 33.51
CA ALA A 163 5.37 -10.78 32.24
C ALA A 163 6.88 -10.43 32.31
N PRO A 164 7.75 -11.19 31.61
CA PRO A 164 9.17 -10.91 31.61
C PRO A 164 9.44 -9.55 31.01
N HIS A 165 10.02 -8.65 31.80
CA HIS A 165 10.35 -7.29 31.39
C HIS A 165 11.41 -7.33 30.28
N GLY A 166 11.12 -6.66 29.16
CA GLY A 166 12.11 -6.37 28.14
C GLY A 166 12.68 -7.57 27.39
N VAL A 167 11.88 -8.63 27.15
CA VAL A 167 12.36 -9.81 26.37
C VAL A 167 12.95 -9.39 25.02
N LEU A 168 12.26 -8.49 24.34
CA LEU A 168 12.74 -7.98 23.05
C LEU A 168 13.99 -7.11 23.21
N HIS A 169 14.05 -6.28 24.26
CA HIS A 169 15.22 -5.46 24.57
C HIS A 169 16.44 -6.35 24.85
N HIS A 170 16.29 -7.37 25.70
CA HIS A 170 17.37 -8.29 26.03
C HIS A 170 17.84 -9.12 24.81
N TRP A 171 16.90 -9.50 23.94
CA TRP A 171 17.24 -10.20 22.70
C TRP A 171 18.01 -9.32 21.72
N LEU A 172 17.70 -8.00 21.65
CA LEU A 172 18.39 -7.05 20.80
C LEU A 172 19.67 -6.48 21.40
N GLU A 173 19.88 -6.60 22.70
CA GLU A 173 21.00 -6.03 23.44
C GLU A 173 22.37 -6.31 22.80
N PRO A 174 22.71 -7.55 22.37
CA PRO A 174 24.00 -7.81 21.74
C PRO A 174 24.28 -7.01 20.46
N VAL A 175 23.21 -6.66 19.73
CA VAL A 175 23.30 -5.87 18.49
C VAL A 175 23.37 -4.37 18.79
N LEU A 176 22.67 -3.91 19.82
CA LEU A 176 22.57 -2.50 20.19
C LEU A 176 23.68 -2.03 21.11
N GLU A 177 24.35 -2.93 21.83
CA GLU A 177 25.34 -2.62 22.86
C GLU A 177 26.47 -1.69 22.34
N ALA A 178 27.01 -1.99 21.16
CA ALA A 178 28.07 -1.17 20.57
C ALA A 178 27.60 0.26 20.29
N GLY A 179 26.38 0.44 19.77
CA GLY A 179 25.76 1.73 19.53
C GLY A 179 25.45 2.48 20.82
N ASN A 180 24.94 1.79 21.82
CA ASN A 180 24.62 2.35 23.13
C ASN A 180 25.88 2.84 23.86
N ARG A 181 27.00 2.10 23.82
CA ARG A 181 28.29 2.54 24.40
C ARG A 181 28.79 3.84 23.75
N VAL A 182 28.68 3.96 22.42
CA VAL A 182 29.04 5.19 21.72
C VAL A 182 28.10 6.34 22.12
N ALA A 183 26.80 6.10 22.16
CA ALA A 183 25.81 7.10 22.57
C ALA A 183 26.02 7.58 24.02
N GLU A 184 26.38 6.66 24.92
CA GLU A 184 26.73 6.97 26.31
C GLU A 184 28.00 7.83 26.43
N SER A 185 29.06 7.45 25.70
CA SER A 185 30.35 8.19 25.71
C SER A 185 30.21 9.65 25.22
N VAL A 186 29.23 9.92 24.37
CA VAL A 186 28.94 11.27 23.83
C VAL A 186 27.79 11.98 24.58
N GLY A 187 27.24 11.36 25.65
CA GLY A 187 26.11 11.90 26.41
C GLY A 187 24.82 11.99 25.61
N LEU A 188 24.61 11.09 24.65
CA LEU A 188 23.44 11.06 23.77
C LEU A 188 22.29 10.18 24.28
N LEU A 189 22.49 9.41 25.35
CA LEU A 189 21.40 8.62 25.92
C LEU A 189 20.36 9.55 26.58
N PRO A 190 19.10 9.46 26.21
CA PRO A 190 18.06 10.26 26.84
C PRO A 190 17.80 9.74 28.24
N VAL A 191 17.56 10.67 29.17
CA VAL A 191 17.04 10.32 30.49
C VAL A 191 15.55 10.06 30.34
N LEU A 192 15.12 8.80 30.53
CA LEU A 192 13.71 8.45 30.51
C LEU A 192 13.00 9.13 31.68
N PRO A 193 11.84 9.73 31.47
CA PRO A 193 11.02 10.26 32.55
C PRO A 193 10.54 9.12 33.44
N HIS A 194 10.58 9.32 34.75
CA HIS A 194 10.12 8.37 35.75
C HIS A 194 9.02 8.97 36.64
N GLY A 195 8.19 8.13 37.24
CA GLY A 195 7.19 8.52 38.20
C GLY A 195 6.04 9.34 37.62
N ALA A 196 5.76 10.51 38.21
CA ALA A 196 4.61 11.33 37.83
C ALA A 196 4.68 11.82 36.36
N THR A 197 5.87 12.14 35.85
CA THR A 197 6.05 12.58 34.45
C THR A 197 5.77 11.45 33.48
N GLU A 198 6.21 10.24 33.76
CA GLU A 198 5.90 9.05 32.96
C GLU A 198 4.39 8.80 32.93
N ALA A 199 3.72 8.79 34.07
CA ALA A 199 2.27 8.64 34.16
C ALA A 199 1.51 9.73 33.37
N PHE A 200 2.01 10.98 33.39
CA PHE A 200 1.44 12.07 32.61
C PHE A 200 1.58 11.85 31.10
N LEU A 201 2.75 11.39 30.64
CA LEU A 201 2.99 11.12 29.22
C LEU A 201 2.12 9.95 28.72
N VAL A 202 2.08 8.86 29.45
CA VAL A 202 1.22 7.69 29.15
C VAL A 202 -0.26 8.09 29.14
N GLY A 203 -0.73 8.79 30.15
CA GLY A 203 -2.11 9.29 30.21
C GLY A 203 -2.44 10.25 29.06
N GLY A 204 -1.51 11.15 28.74
CA GLY A 204 -1.61 12.09 27.61
C GLY A 204 -1.68 11.36 26.26
N ALA A 205 -0.87 10.31 26.06
CA ALA A 205 -0.89 9.50 24.86
C ALA A 205 -2.24 8.76 24.68
N ILE A 206 -2.75 8.15 25.74
CA ILE A 206 -4.06 7.49 25.75
C ILE A 206 -5.17 8.50 25.45
N LEU A 207 -5.17 9.64 26.12
CA LEU A 207 -6.14 10.71 25.90
C LEU A 207 -6.11 11.19 24.45
N THR A 208 -4.93 11.41 23.89
CA THR A 208 -4.73 11.82 22.49
C THR A 208 -5.33 10.79 21.53
N ALA A 209 -5.11 9.50 21.76
CA ALA A 209 -5.67 8.43 20.95
C ALA A 209 -7.22 8.39 21.04
N VAL A 210 -7.77 8.46 22.25
CA VAL A 210 -9.22 8.46 22.47
C VAL A 210 -9.90 9.68 21.85
N VAL A 211 -9.32 10.88 22.04
CA VAL A 211 -9.83 12.12 21.45
C VAL A 211 -9.77 12.04 19.91
N GLY A 212 -8.67 11.56 19.35
CA GLY A 212 -8.54 11.37 17.90
C GLY A 212 -9.59 10.43 17.33
N LEU A 213 -9.79 9.27 17.94
CA LEU A 213 -10.82 8.30 17.56
C LEU A 213 -12.23 8.90 17.65
N ALA A 214 -12.53 9.56 18.78
CA ALA A 214 -13.85 10.17 19.01
C ALA A 214 -14.14 11.29 18.00
N LEU A 215 -13.19 12.19 17.74
CA LEU A 215 -13.31 13.24 16.75
C LEU A 215 -13.51 12.67 15.35
N GLY A 216 -12.70 11.70 14.95
CA GLY A 216 -12.84 11.04 13.64
C GLY A 216 -14.20 10.39 13.46
N TRP A 217 -14.71 9.75 14.51
CA TRP A 217 -16.04 9.13 14.51
C TRP A 217 -17.16 10.15 14.42
N VAL A 218 -17.15 11.17 15.28
CA VAL A 218 -18.20 12.21 15.33
C VAL A 218 -18.24 13.02 14.02
N VAL A 219 -17.08 13.44 13.53
CA VAL A 219 -16.97 14.22 12.29
C VAL A 219 -17.49 13.41 11.10
N THR A 220 -17.16 12.13 11.01
CA THR A 220 -17.54 11.29 9.87
C THR A 220 -19.03 10.90 9.89
N ARG A 221 -19.66 10.81 11.07
CA ARG A 221 -21.11 10.52 11.17
C ARG A 221 -22.02 11.62 10.61
N ARG A 222 -21.52 12.83 10.46
CA ARG A 222 -22.26 13.93 9.85
C ARG A 222 -22.23 13.74 8.33
N ALA A 223 -23.36 13.36 7.72
CA ALA A 223 -23.49 13.08 6.29
C ALA A 223 -22.97 14.23 5.39
N ALA A 224 -23.05 15.48 5.86
CA ALA A 224 -22.53 16.67 5.17
C ALA A 224 -21.00 16.69 4.98
N LEU A 225 -20.26 15.82 5.70
CA LEU A 225 -18.80 15.74 5.62
C LEU A 225 -18.29 14.58 4.74
N VAL A 226 -19.19 13.77 4.20
CA VAL A 226 -18.85 12.82 3.13
C VAL A 226 -18.86 13.60 1.82
N PRO A 227 -17.72 13.83 1.17
CA PRO A 227 -17.70 14.59 -0.08
C PRO A 227 -18.62 13.94 -1.11
N ALA A 228 -19.43 14.72 -1.80
CA ALA A 228 -20.13 14.25 -2.98
C ALA A 228 -19.11 13.76 -4.02
N HIS A 229 -19.53 12.85 -4.91
CA HIS A 229 -18.66 12.31 -5.97
C HIS A 229 -18.11 13.39 -6.91
N ASP A 230 -18.70 14.59 -6.89
CA ASP A 230 -18.45 15.64 -7.85
C ASP A 230 -17.38 16.63 -7.40
N ALA A 231 -16.48 16.90 -8.33
CA ALA A 231 -15.51 17.97 -8.42
C ALA A 231 -14.52 18.16 -7.26
N ALA A 232 -13.25 18.04 -7.63
CA ALA A 232 -12.14 18.52 -6.80
C ALA A 232 -12.38 19.99 -6.43
N PRO A 233 -12.17 20.40 -5.16
CA PRO A 233 -12.28 21.79 -4.77
C PRO A 233 -11.22 22.63 -5.51
N ASP A 234 -11.66 23.58 -6.31
CA ASP A 234 -10.79 24.38 -7.18
C ASP A 234 -10.07 25.53 -6.47
N THR A 235 -10.32 25.75 -5.18
CA THR A 235 -9.84 26.95 -4.49
C THR A 235 -9.23 26.68 -3.11
N GLY A 236 -8.21 27.46 -2.77
CA GLY A 236 -7.65 27.57 -1.44
C GLY A 236 -6.89 26.35 -0.92
N LEU A 237 -6.87 26.21 0.40
CA LEU A 237 -6.18 25.13 1.11
C LEU A 237 -6.72 23.75 0.74
N TRP A 238 -8.01 23.63 0.46
CA TRP A 238 -8.66 22.37 0.08
C TRP A 238 -8.10 21.81 -1.23
N LYS A 239 -7.74 22.65 -2.18
CA LYS A 239 -7.08 22.22 -3.42
C LYS A 239 -5.72 21.57 -3.13
N VAL A 240 -4.93 22.19 -2.26
CA VAL A 240 -3.60 21.66 -1.86
C VAL A 240 -3.76 20.31 -1.16
N LEU A 241 -4.74 20.20 -0.25
CA LEU A 241 -5.01 18.93 0.46
C LEU A 241 -5.51 17.84 -0.50
N TYR A 242 -6.38 18.19 -1.44
CA TYR A 242 -6.89 17.26 -2.45
C TYR A 242 -5.78 16.72 -3.34
N HIS A 243 -4.85 17.57 -3.78
CA HIS A 243 -3.67 17.19 -4.55
C HIS A 243 -2.53 16.65 -3.67
N LYS A 244 -2.81 16.28 -2.40
CA LYS A 244 -1.81 15.68 -1.50
C LYS A 244 -0.51 16.50 -1.42
N TYR A 245 -0.66 17.81 -1.30
CA TYR A 245 0.43 18.80 -1.27
C TYR A 245 1.27 18.83 -2.54
N TYR A 246 0.77 18.34 -3.67
CA TYR A 246 1.45 18.19 -4.96
C TYR A 246 2.71 17.31 -4.90
N VAL A 247 2.79 16.41 -3.92
CA VAL A 247 3.94 15.50 -3.76
C VAL A 247 3.98 14.51 -4.92
N ASP A 248 2.84 13.94 -5.31
CA ASP A 248 2.75 12.98 -6.42
C ASP A 248 3.18 13.66 -7.75
N GLU A 249 2.73 14.88 -7.99
CA GLU A 249 3.10 15.66 -9.20
C GLU A 249 4.60 15.99 -9.22
N LEU A 250 5.18 16.33 -8.06
CA LEU A 250 6.62 16.60 -7.95
C LEU A 250 7.44 15.34 -8.27
N TYR A 251 7.05 14.19 -7.75
CA TYR A 251 7.70 12.91 -8.05
C TYR A 251 7.52 12.52 -9.52
N ASP A 252 6.32 12.69 -10.08
CA ASP A 252 6.05 12.41 -11.48
C ASP A 252 6.94 13.24 -12.39
N TRP A 253 6.99 14.56 -12.16
CA TRP A 253 7.80 15.47 -12.97
C TRP A 253 9.31 15.28 -12.77
N GLY A 254 9.76 15.12 -11.51
CA GLY A 254 11.21 15.10 -11.19
C GLY A 254 11.87 13.74 -11.35
N ILE A 255 11.13 12.64 -11.18
CA ILE A 255 11.68 11.29 -11.14
C ILE A 255 11.04 10.38 -12.19
N VAL A 256 9.70 10.25 -12.18
CA VAL A 256 9.03 9.23 -13.00
C VAL A 256 9.17 9.53 -14.48
N ARG A 257 8.81 10.74 -14.93
CA ARG A 257 8.91 11.11 -16.35
C ARG A 257 10.33 11.05 -16.91
N PRO A 258 11.37 11.58 -16.23
CA PRO A 258 12.76 11.44 -16.69
C PRO A 258 13.20 9.97 -16.78
N LEU A 259 12.85 9.14 -15.79
CA LEU A 259 13.20 7.73 -15.75
C LEU A 259 12.50 6.94 -16.87
N VAL A 260 11.20 7.18 -17.07
CA VAL A 260 10.44 6.59 -18.17
C VAL A 260 10.98 7.04 -19.53
N ALA A 261 11.31 8.32 -19.68
CA ALA A 261 11.93 8.84 -20.91
C ALA A 261 13.29 8.19 -21.19
N PHE A 262 14.14 8.07 -20.16
CA PHE A 262 15.41 7.36 -20.26
C PHE A 262 15.21 5.89 -20.65
N SER A 263 14.32 5.18 -19.99
CA SER A 263 13.98 3.78 -20.30
C SER A 263 13.54 3.64 -21.75
N ARG A 264 12.62 4.51 -22.21
CA ARG A 264 12.11 4.46 -23.58
C ARG A 264 13.15 4.81 -24.62
N VAL A 265 13.97 5.84 -24.40
CA VAL A 265 14.92 6.35 -25.40
C VAL A 265 16.20 5.53 -25.43
N VAL A 266 16.74 5.21 -24.25
CA VAL A 266 18.05 4.54 -24.13
C VAL A 266 17.85 3.02 -24.13
N LEU A 267 17.10 2.49 -23.18
CA LEU A 267 17.00 1.04 -23.03
C LEU A 267 16.23 0.40 -24.17
N TRP A 268 15.04 0.89 -24.47
CA TRP A 268 14.22 0.28 -25.51
C TRP A 268 14.70 0.62 -26.92
N LYS A 269 14.79 1.92 -27.32
CA LYS A 269 15.11 2.28 -28.71
C LYS A 269 16.57 2.04 -29.07
N LYS A 270 17.54 2.40 -28.20
CA LYS A 270 18.96 2.26 -28.54
C LYS A 270 19.49 0.86 -28.23
N VAL A 271 19.26 0.33 -27.04
CA VAL A 271 19.82 -0.95 -26.63
C VAL A 271 19.01 -2.10 -27.22
N ASP A 272 17.73 -2.19 -26.95
CA ASP A 272 16.89 -3.31 -27.38
C ASP A 272 16.72 -3.32 -28.90
N GLN A 273 16.07 -2.32 -29.48
CA GLN A 273 15.83 -2.27 -30.90
C GLN A 273 17.11 -2.03 -31.76
N GLY A 274 18.04 -1.19 -31.30
CA GLY A 274 19.24 -0.86 -32.05
C GLY A 274 20.33 -1.91 -31.94
N VAL A 275 20.76 -2.24 -30.74
CA VAL A 275 21.90 -3.14 -30.53
C VAL A 275 21.45 -4.60 -30.59
N ILE A 276 20.44 -4.99 -29.82
CA ILE A 276 20.03 -6.39 -29.70
C ILE A 276 19.33 -6.83 -30.99
N ASP A 277 18.24 -6.18 -31.37
CA ASP A 277 17.49 -6.57 -32.58
C ASP A 277 18.20 -6.20 -33.86
N GLY A 278 18.70 -4.98 -33.98
CA GLY A 278 19.34 -4.48 -35.20
C GLY A 278 20.71 -5.10 -35.42
N GLY A 279 21.63 -4.97 -34.47
CA GLY A 279 22.98 -5.46 -34.54
C GLY A 279 23.10 -6.97 -34.33
N GLY A 280 22.51 -7.47 -33.23
CA GLY A 280 22.58 -8.88 -32.86
C GLY A 280 21.74 -9.77 -33.78
N VAL A 281 20.44 -9.69 -33.71
CA VAL A 281 19.53 -10.62 -34.40
C VAL A 281 19.56 -10.41 -35.92
N ASN A 282 19.26 -9.20 -36.35
CA ASN A 282 19.20 -8.89 -37.77
C ASN A 282 20.61 -8.88 -38.43
N GLY A 283 21.66 -8.48 -37.69
CA GLY A 283 23.04 -8.55 -38.13
C GLY A 283 23.50 -9.99 -38.34
N ALA A 284 23.25 -10.90 -37.41
CA ALA A 284 23.55 -12.32 -37.56
C ALA A 284 22.77 -12.96 -38.70
N ALA A 285 21.48 -12.62 -38.86
CA ALA A 285 20.68 -13.08 -39.99
C ALA A 285 21.19 -12.52 -41.35
N GLY A 286 21.66 -11.27 -41.34
CA GLY A 286 22.32 -10.65 -42.50
C GLY A 286 23.61 -11.36 -42.89
N LEU A 287 24.47 -11.62 -41.90
CA LEU A 287 25.73 -12.35 -42.10
C LEU A 287 25.48 -13.77 -42.62
N SER A 288 24.52 -14.49 -42.01
CA SER A 288 24.16 -15.84 -42.50
C SER A 288 23.65 -15.84 -43.94
N ARG A 289 22.88 -14.82 -44.34
CA ARG A 289 22.43 -14.63 -45.74
C ARG A 289 23.57 -14.31 -46.67
N ALA A 290 24.52 -13.46 -46.27
CA ALA A 290 25.68 -13.10 -47.05
C ALA A 290 26.61 -14.31 -47.28
N LEU A 291 26.87 -15.08 -46.24
CA LEU A 291 27.67 -16.32 -46.34
C LEU A 291 26.97 -17.36 -47.22
N GLY A 292 25.65 -17.52 -47.12
CA GLY A 292 24.87 -18.41 -47.96
C GLY A 292 24.81 -17.94 -49.44
N ALA A 293 24.88 -16.64 -49.72
CA ALA A 293 24.98 -16.10 -51.06
C ALA A 293 26.38 -16.30 -51.68
N GLY A 294 27.46 -16.12 -50.86
CA GLY A 294 28.84 -16.41 -51.26
C GLY A 294 29.05 -17.89 -51.58
N GLY A 295 28.48 -18.80 -50.76
CA GLY A 295 28.56 -20.25 -50.98
C GLY A 295 27.88 -20.72 -52.27
N ARG A 296 26.86 -20.03 -52.76
CA ARG A 296 26.21 -20.32 -54.05
C ARG A 296 27.10 -19.99 -55.25
N GLY A 297 28.05 -19.07 -55.11
CA GLY A 297 29.06 -18.81 -56.14
C GLY A 297 30.08 -19.93 -56.30
N TRP A 298 30.32 -20.73 -55.27
CA TRP A 298 31.30 -21.85 -55.31
C TRP A 298 30.67 -23.17 -55.80
N THR A 299 29.35 -23.30 -55.86
CA THR A 299 28.66 -24.52 -56.32
C THR A 299 28.19 -24.44 -57.77
N SER A 300 28.56 -23.44 -58.52
CA SER A 300 28.34 -23.36 -59.96
C SER A 300 29.42 -24.17 -60.69
N VAL A 301 29.47 -25.49 -60.45
CA VAL A 301 30.14 -26.43 -61.34
C VAL A 301 29.25 -26.61 -62.57
N PRO A 302 29.69 -26.33 -63.78
CA PRO A 302 28.88 -26.55 -64.98
C PRO A 302 28.59 -28.06 -65.12
N GLY A 303 27.37 -28.48 -64.89
CA GLY A 303 26.97 -29.87 -65.12
C GLY A 303 26.02 -30.52 -64.11
N ALA A 304 25.80 -29.95 -62.92
CA ALA A 304 24.86 -30.54 -61.93
C ALA A 304 23.55 -29.74 -61.91
N SER A 305 22.61 -30.10 -62.74
CA SER A 305 21.22 -29.58 -62.67
C SER A 305 20.50 -30.24 -61.47
N LEU A 306 20.77 -29.75 -60.27
CA LEU A 306 19.88 -30.03 -59.12
C LEU A 306 18.64 -29.14 -59.27
N ARG A 307 17.55 -29.72 -59.74
CA ARG A 307 16.23 -29.08 -59.70
C ARG A 307 15.95 -28.68 -58.25
N PRO A 308 15.62 -27.42 -57.96
CA PRO A 308 15.19 -27.03 -56.64
C PRO A 308 13.86 -27.75 -56.38
N ALA A 309 13.86 -28.56 -55.32
CA ALA A 309 12.59 -29.07 -54.75
C ALA A 309 11.71 -27.87 -54.45
N ARG A 310 10.57 -27.76 -55.11
CA ARG A 310 9.52 -26.82 -54.76
C ARG A 310 9.01 -27.24 -53.39
N CYS A 311 9.51 -26.63 -52.34
CA CYS A 311 8.77 -26.58 -51.07
C CYS A 311 7.51 -25.78 -51.36
N SER A 312 6.39 -26.46 -51.49
CA SER A 312 5.06 -25.87 -51.47
C SER A 312 4.88 -25.21 -50.10
N ALA A 313 4.91 -23.92 -50.05
CA ALA A 313 4.58 -23.12 -48.87
C ALA A 313 3.06 -23.15 -48.65
N SER A 314 2.54 -24.31 -48.19
CA SER A 314 1.14 -24.49 -47.86
C SER A 314 0.94 -25.37 -46.62
N ALA A 315 1.66 -25.06 -45.53
CA ALA A 315 1.30 -25.58 -44.22
C ALA A 315 2.06 -24.78 -43.16
N TRP A 316 1.60 -23.62 -42.83
CA TRP A 316 1.72 -22.94 -41.52
C TRP A 316 1.47 -21.41 -41.68
N CYS A 317 0.28 -21.12 -42.23
CA CYS A 317 -0.28 -19.78 -42.04
C CYS A 317 -1.66 -19.98 -41.44
N GLY A 318 -1.68 -20.19 -40.15
CA GLY A 318 -2.91 -20.17 -39.34
C GLY A 318 -3.44 -18.74 -39.32
N THR A 319 -4.33 -18.48 -40.26
CA THR A 319 -5.09 -17.26 -40.34
C THR A 319 -6.01 -17.14 -39.12
N SER A 320 -5.68 -16.29 -38.15
CA SER A 320 -6.67 -15.70 -37.29
C SER A 320 -7.05 -14.32 -37.80
N SER A 321 -7.78 -14.28 -38.95
CA SER A 321 -8.54 -13.09 -39.33
C SER A 321 -9.82 -13.04 -38.52
N ARG A 322 -9.81 -12.33 -37.38
CA ARG A 322 -11.06 -11.85 -36.78
C ARG A 322 -11.58 -10.70 -37.64
N THR A 323 -12.53 -11.02 -38.48
CA THR A 323 -13.38 -10.06 -39.18
C THR A 323 -14.13 -9.23 -38.16
N ALA A 324 -13.85 -7.93 -38.15
CA ALA A 324 -14.70 -6.94 -37.49
C ALA A 324 -16.05 -6.87 -38.23
N PRO A 325 -17.18 -6.82 -37.54
CA PRO A 325 -18.46 -6.60 -38.20
C PRO A 325 -18.56 -5.15 -38.66
N SER A 326 -18.75 -4.97 -39.96
CA SER A 326 -19.09 -3.70 -40.60
C SER A 326 -20.41 -3.17 -40.01
N ARG A 327 -20.41 -1.97 -39.47
CA ARG A 327 -21.62 -1.20 -39.22
C ARG A 327 -22.25 -0.81 -40.54
N SER A 328 -23.35 -1.44 -40.90
CA SER A 328 -24.28 -0.94 -41.91
C SER A 328 -25.14 0.15 -41.27
N SER A 329 -24.96 1.39 -41.77
CA SER A 329 -25.88 2.49 -41.62
C SER A 329 -27.13 2.21 -42.46
N THR A 330 -28.27 2.02 -41.83
CA THR A 330 -29.55 2.31 -42.48
C THR A 330 -30.42 3.07 -41.48
N GLY A 331 -30.70 4.31 -41.85
CA GLY A 331 -31.69 5.16 -41.23
C GLY A 331 -33.10 4.73 -41.61
N ARG A 332 -34.01 5.18 -40.82
CA ARG A 332 -35.28 5.84 -41.08
C ARG A 332 -36.29 5.62 -39.97
N ARG A 333 -36.68 6.76 -39.41
CA ARG A 333 -38.05 7.27 -39.22
C ARG A 333 -39.05 6.36 -38.45
N GLY A 334 -39.55 6.92 -37.42
CA GLY A 334 -40.73 6.59 -36.64
C GLY A 334 -40.70 7.33 -35.33
#